data_85cc5dcc1dedf5154f0fae364b24c41e
#
_entry.id   85cc5dcc1dedf5154f0fae364b24c41e
#
_cell.length_a   1.000
_cell.length_b   1.000
_cell.length_c   1.000
_cell.angle_alpha   90.00
_cell.angle_beta   90.00
_cell.angle_gamma   90.00
#
_symmetry.space_group_name_H-M   'P 1'
#
loop_
_entity.id
_entity.type
_entity.pdbx_description
1 polymer ?
#
loop_
_entity_poly.entity_id
_entity_poly.type
_entity_poly.pdbx_seq_one_letter_code
_entity_poly.pdbx_strand_id
1 'polypeptide(L)'
;MNSFPYSSIVFLFLSLILNNFIYKILFLQLCVSSTLFHLYDHEIYPQRKIYNIYYFDMVSILILALFIITNNIIFSIIITFIIIISFKKINRFSVLFYLIGLCKIVYHLLQTQNNILIISILIIAFVAFYDNDTKYSLYPYHISWKPSNALIWHICNSVFLFLYLQ
;
A
#
# COMPACT_ATOMS: atom_id res chain seq x y z
N MET A 1 -6.77 11.34 21.33
CA MET A 1 -5.34 11.37 20.88
C MET A 1 -5.37 11.16 19.39
N ASN A 2 -5.06 12.20 18.63
CA ASN A 2 -5.19 12.19 17.18
C ASN A 2 -4.15 11.24 16.58
N SER A 3 -4.64 10.21 16.01
CA SER A 3 -3.89 9.15 15.37
C SER A 3 -3.16 9.67 14.14
N PHE A 4 -1.96 9.26 13.98
CA PHE A 4 -0.98 9.62 12.97
C PHE A 4 -1.50 9.50 11.53
N PRO A 5 -1.97 10.58 10.88
CA PRO A 5 -2.25 10.55 9.44
C PRO A 5 -0.95 10.49 8.62
N TYR A 6 0.19 10.58 9.28
CA TYR A 6 1.52 10.70 8.66
C TYR A 6 2.28 9.38 8.50
N SER A 7 1.65 8.23 8.77
CA SER A 7 2.32 6.94 8.60
C SER A 7 2.79 6.69 7.16
N SER A 8 2.10 7.27 6.19
CA SER A 8 2.44 7.20 4.77
C SER A 8 3.63 8.07 4.35
N ILE A 9 4.14 8.95 5.24
CA ILE A 9 5.32 9.78 4.95
C ILE A 9 6.57 8.95 4.63
N VAL A 10 6.61 7.68 5.07
CA VAL A 10 7.69 6.75 4.71
C VAL A 10 7.80 6.53 3.20
N PHE A 11 6.68 6.63 2.46
CA PHE A 11 6.68 6.54 1.00
C PHE A 11 7.28 7.80 0.35
N LEU A 12 7.19 8.96 1.01
CA LEU A 12 7.90 10.16 0.58
C LEU A 12 9.41 9.95 0.65
N PHE A 13 9.93 9.38 1.73
CA PHE A 13 11.36 9.05 1.81
C PHE A 13 11.79 8.12 0.69
N LEU A 14 11.01 7.07 0.39
CA LEU A 14 11.31 6.20 -0.77
C LEU A 14 11.34 7.00 -2.08
N SER A 15 10.38 7.89 -2.29
CA SER A 15 10.35 8.71 -3.51
C SER A 15 11.57 9.62 -3.67
N LEU A 16 12.20 10.02 -2.56
CA LEU A 16 13.40 10.88 -2.58
C LEU A 16 14.69 10.09 -2.84
N ILE A 17 14.83 8.90 -2.24
CA ILE A 17 16.09 8.14 -2.26
C ILE A 17 16.23 7.20 -3.46
N LEU A 18 15.13 6.73 -4.06
CA LEU A 18 15.19 5.85 -5.22
C LEU A 18 15.71 6.58 -6.47
N ASN A 19 16.48 5.91 -7.29
CA ASN A 19 17.02 6.48 -8.53
C ASN A 19 16.00 6.42 -9.69
N ASN A 20 15.15 5.41 -9.72
CA ASN A 20 14.19 5.22 -10.80
C ASN A 20 13.04 6.24 -10.75
N PHE A 21 12.92 7.07 -11.79
CA PHE A 21 11.95 8.15 -11.87
C PHE A 21 10.49 7.69 -11.77
N ILE A 22 10.16 6.54 -12.37
CA ILE A 22 8.79 6.00 -12.34
C ILE A 22 8.42 5.61 -10.91
N TYR A 23 9.29 4.91 -10.19
CA TYR A 23 9.07 4.58 -8.79
C TYR A 23 8.95 5.83 -7.91
N LYS A 24 9.75 6.87 -8.15
CA LYS A 24 9.61 8.15 -7.43
C LYS A 24 8.19 8.72 -7.53
N ILE A 25 7.64 8.76 -8.75
CA ILE A 25 6.28 9.28 -8.99
C ILE A 25 5.24 8.39 -8.31
N LEU A 26 5.34 7.07 -8.45
CA LEU A 26 4.39 6.13 -7.86
C LEU A 26 4.39 6.19 -6.34
N PHE A 27 5.56 6.31 -5.69
CA PHE A 27 5.63 6.47 -4.24
C PHE A 27 5.16 7.82 -3.76
N LEU A 28 5.41 8.89 -4.50
CA LEU A 28 4.84 10.20 -4.20
C LEU A 28 3.31 10.17 -4.29
N GLN A 29 2.76 9.57 -5.33
CA GLN A 29 1.32 9.38 -5.49
C GLN A 29 0.73 8.55 -4.34
N LEU A 30 1.39 7.45 -3.97
CA LEU A 30 0.96 6.59 -2.85
C LEU A 30 1.04 7.35 -1.51
N CYS A 31 2.07 8.16 -1.29
CA CYS A 31 2.17 9.01 -0.11
C CYS A 31 0.97 9.96 -0.01
N VAL A 32 0.64 10.66 -1.09
CA VAL A 32 -0.48 11.61 -1.12
C VAL A 32 -1.81 10.90 -0.91
N SER A 33 -2.09 9.82 -1.66
CA SER A 33 -3.36 9.10 -1.57
C SER A 33 -3.58 8.48 -0.20
N SER A 34 -2.57 7.81 0.34
CA SER A 34 -2.63 7.17 1.65
C SER A 34 -2.70 8.19 2.80
N THR A 35 -1.99 9.32 2.70
CA THR A 35 -2.12 10.40 3.69
C THR A 35 -3.52 10.98 3.69
N LEU A 36 -4.08 11.29 2.53
CA LEU A 36 -5.46 11.77 2.41
C LEU A 36 -6.45 10.75 2.99
N PHE A 37 -6.28 9.47 2.65
CA PHE A 37 -7.13 8.41 3.18
C PHE A 37 -7.08 8.37 4.72
N HIS A 38 -5.91 8.33 5.32
CA HIS A 38 -5.77 8.27 6.78
C HIS A 38 -6.20 9.55 7.48
N LEU A 39 -6.06 10.72 6.87
CA LEU A 39 -6.60 11.98 7.40
C LEU A 39 -8.13 11.95 7.50
N TYR A 40 -8.79 11.42 6.46
CA TYR A 40 -10.25 11.40 6.39
C TYR A 40 -10.88 10.20 7.08
N ASP A 41 -10.17 9.09 7.21
CA ASP A 41 -10.66 7.88 7.92
C ASP A 41 -10.85 8.14 9.43
N HIS A 42 -10.11 9.09 9.99
CA HIS A 42 -10.20 9.48 11.39
C HIS A 42 -11.15 10.64 11.68
N GLU A 43 -11.65 11.30 10.66
CA GLU A 43 -12.64 12.36 10.82
C GLU A 43 -14.04 11.83 10.46
N ILE A 44 -15.05 12.21 11.26
CA ILE A 44 -16.47 11.85 11.05
C ILE A 44 -17.00 12.59 9.82
N TYR A 45 -16.54 12.23 8.63
CA TYR A 45 -16.99 12.84 7.38
C TYR A 45 -18.14 12.05 6.73
N PRO A 46 -19.00 12.73 5.94
CA PRO A 46 -20.09 12.07 5.24
C PRO A 46 -19.56 10.99 4.31
N GLN A 47 -20.09 9.79 4.45
CA GLN A 47 -19.69 8.51 3.84
C GLN A 47 -19.27 8.55 2.35
N ARG A 48 -19.85 9.46 1.54
CA ARG A 48 -19.54 9.56 0.11
C ARG A 48 -18.14 10.14 -0.20
N LYS A 49 -17.65 11.08 0.62
CA LYS A 49 -16.31 11.69 0.39
C LYS A 49 -15.19 10.72 0.73
N ILE A 50 -15.37 9.94 1.79
CA ILE A 50 -14.42 8.90 2.22
C ILE A 50 -14.27 7.84 1.13
N TYR A 51 -15.37 7.45 0.47
CA TYR A 51 -15.34 6.44 -0.59
C TYR A 51 -14.44 6.82 -1.77
N ASN A 52 -14.48 8.06 -2.22
CA ASN A 52 -13.65 8.52 -3.34
C ASN A 52 -12.16 8.54 -2.98
N ILE A 53 -11.83 8.94 -1.77
CA ILE A 53 -10.45 8.99 -1.27
C ILE A 53 -9.89 7.58 -1.08
N TYR A 54 -10.68 6.69 -0.48
CA TYR A 54 -10.35 5.27 -0.38
C TYR A 54 -10.14 4.64 -1.76
N TYR A 55 -11.01 4.95 -2.70
CA TYR A 55 -10.90 4.47 -4.07
C TYR A 55 -9.61 4.94 -4.75
N PHE A 56 -9.24 6.20 -4.54
CA PHE A 56 -8.00 6.76 -5.05
C PHE A 56 -6.76 6.08 -4.47
N ASP A 57 -6.76 5.78 -3.18
CA ASP A 57 -5.69 5.04 -2.53
C ASP A 57 -5.57 3.60 -3.09
N MET A 58 -6.69 2.91 -3.25
CA MET A 58 -6.71 1.57 -3.86
C MET A 58 -6.21 1.56 -5.31
N VAL A 59 -6.52 2.59 -6.10
CA VAL A 59 -5.99 2.75 -7.47
C VAL A 59 -4.47 2.92 -7.45
N SER A 60 -3.95 3.74 -6.53
CA SER A 60 -2.51 3.97 -6.38
C SER A 60 -1.76 2.69 -6.02
N ILE A 61 -2.29 1.92 -5.07
CA ILE A 61 -1.75 0.60 -4.69
C ILE A 61 -1.77 -0.36 -5.88
N LEU A 62 -2.86 -0.40 -6.64
CA LEU A 62 -3.00 -1.30 -7.77
C LEU A 62 -2.00 -1.00 -8.89
N ILE A 63 -1.82 0.27 -9.24
CA ILE A 63 -0.83 0.68 -10.26
C ILE A 63 0.57 0.30 -9.82
N LEU A 64 0.95 0.59 -8.58
CA LEU A 64 2.26 0.24 -8.04
C LEU A 64 2.48 -1.28 -8.04
N ALA A 65 1.51 -2.05 -7.57
CA ALA A 65 1.60 -3.50 -7.53
C ALA A 65 1.76 -4.12 -8.93
N LEU A 66 0.95 -3.68 -9.89
CA LEU A 66 1.06 -4.12 -11.28
C LEU A 66 2.41 -3.72 -11.89
N PHE A 67 2.90 -2.53 -11.57
CA PHE A 67 4.23 -2.11 -12.05
C PHE A 67 5.36 -2.97 -11.46
N ILE A 68 5.30 -3.32 -10.19
CA ILE A 68 6.26 -4.25 -9.56
C ILE A 68 6.22 -5.62 -10.25
N ILE A 69 5.03 -6.12 -10.61
CA ILE A 69 4.86 -7.42 -11.25
C ILE A 69 5.39 -7.40 -12.69
N THR A 70 5.04 -6.38 -13.47
CA THR A 70 5.22 -6.36 -14.92
C THR A 70 6.42 -5.57 -15.39
N ASN A 71 6.95 -4.68 -14.54
CA ASN A 71 7.97 -3.66 -14.87
C ASN A 71 7.59 -2.78 -16.08
N ASN A 72 6.27 -2.60 -16.33
CA ASN A 72 5.75 -1.83 -17.45
C ASN A 72 4.63 -0.90 -16.97
N ILE A 73 4.92 0.41 -16.91
CA ILE A 73 3.98 1.40 -16.38
C ILE A 73 2.74 1.58 -17.26
N ILE A 74 2.91 1.56 -18.58
CA ILE A 74 1.80 1.71 -19.52
C ILE A 74 0.83 0.55 -19.37
N PHE A 75 1.35 -0.68 -19.34
CA PHE A 75 0.54 -1.88 -19.11
C PHE A 75 -0.19 -1.82 -17.77
N SER A 76 0.49 -1.39 -16.71
CA SER A 76 -0.09 -1.25 -15.36
C SER A 76 -1.26 -0.28 -15.33
N ILE A 77 -1.13 0.87 -16.00
CA ILE A 77 -2.20 1.88 -16.13
C ILE A 77 -3.37 1.32 -16.94
N ILE A 78 -3.11 0.68 -18.08
CA ILE A 78 -4.16 0.11 -18.94
C ILE A 78 -4.95 -0.96 -18.19
N ILE A 79 -4.28 -1.90 -17.53
CA ILE A 79 -4.94 -2.96 -16.76
C ILE A 79 -5.75 -2.36 -15.59
N THR A 80 -5.20 -1.37 -14.89
CA THR A 80 -5.93 -0.68 -13.82
C THR A 80 -7.21 -0.05 -14.37
N PHE A 81 -7.13 0.62 -15.52
CA PHE A 81 -8.29 1.24 -16.16
C PHE A 81 -9.34 0.21 -16.57
N ILE A 82 -8.93 -0.93 -17.13
CA ILE A 82 -9.83 -2.04 -17.46
C ILE A 82 -10.51 -2.58 -16.20
N ILE A 83 -9.78 -2.75 -15.10
CA ILE A 83 -10.33 -3.23 -13.83
C ILE A 83 -11.36 -2.22 -13.29
N ILE A 84 -11.09 -0.92 -13.36
CA ILE A 84 -12.01 0.14 -12.93
C ILE A 84 -13.32 0.09 -13.70
N ILE A 85 -13.26 -0.05 -15.05
CA ILE A 85 -14.44 -0.05 -15.88
C ILE A 85 -15.23 -1.36 -15.75
N SER A 86 -14.54 -2.50 -15.76
CA SER A 86 -15.17 -3.82 -15.81
C SER A 86 -15.65 -4.32 -14.45
N PHE A 87 -15.00 -3.91 -13.38
CA PHE A 87 -15.22 -4.46 -12.05
C PHE A 87 -15.42 -3.35 -11.03
N LYS A 88 -16.63 -3.19 -10.51
CA LYS A 88 -16.92 -2.23 -9.42
C LYS A 88 -16.25 -2.56 -8.08
N LYS A 89 -15.33 -3.53 -8.03
CA LYS A 89 -14.70 -4.07 -6.81
C LYS A 89 -13.18 -3.88 -6.82
N ILE A 90 -12.72 -2.68 -7.11
CA ILE A 90 -11.29 -2.37 -7.23
C ILE A 90 -10.47 -2.80 -6.01
N ASN A 91 -11.03 -2.69 -4.80
CA ASN A 91 -10.37 -3.08 -3.56
C ASN A 91 -9.92 -4.55 -3.55
N ARG A 92 -10.72 -5.48 -4.08
CA ARG A 92 -10.35 -6.90 -4.15
C ARG A 92 -9.17 -7.13 -5.09
N PHE A 93 -9.16 -6.45 -6.22
CA PHE A 93 -8.07 -6.54 -7.19
C PHE A 93 -6.81 -5.87 -6.65
N SER A 94 -6.91 -4.71 -5.99
CA SER A 94 -5.77 -4.04 -5.37
C SER A 94 -5.12 -4.93 -4.32
N VAL A 95 -5.89 -5.56 -3.44
CA VAL A 95 -5.37 -6.50 -2.44
C VAL A 95 -4.74 -7.73 -3.10
N LEU A 96 -5.41 -8.33 -4.10
CA LEU A 96 -4.89 -9.50 -4.80
C LEU A 96 -3.55 -9.20 -5.48
N PHE A 97 -3.48 -8.15 -6.30
CA PHE A 97 -2.25 -7.80 -7.00
C PHE A 97 -1.17 -7.30 -6.05
N TYR A 98 -1.54 -6.61 -4.96
CA TYR A 98 -0.60 -6.28 -3.90
C TYR A 98 0.05 -7.53 -3.30
N LEU A 99 -0.73 -8.55 -2.96
CA LEU A 99 -0.20 -9.82 -2.43
C LEU A 99 0.70 -10.53 -3.43
N ILE A 100 0.33 -10.57 -4.71
CA ILE A 100 1.18 -11.13 -5.78
C ILE A 100 2.50 -10.35 -5.89
N GLY A 101 2.44 -9.03 -5.88
CA GLY A 101 3.62 -8.17 -5.89
C GLY A 101 4.51 -8.39 -4.68
N LEU A 102 3.92 -8.49 -3.49
CA LEU A 102 4.64 -8.79 -2.25
C LEU A 102 5.31 -10.16 -2.30
N CYS A 103 4.62 -11.19 -2.80
CA CYS A 103 5.22 -12.52 -2.99
C CYS A 103 6.43 -12.47 -3.91
N LYS A 104 6.36 -11.72 -5.02
CA LYS A 104 7.50 -11.52 -5.92
C LYS A 104 8.68 -10.86 -5.22
N ILE A 105 8.44 -9.79 -4.46
CA ILE A 105 9.46 -9.09 -3.69
C ILE A 105 10.11 -10.02 -2.67
N VAL A 106 9.30 -10.69 -1.86
CA VAL A 106 9.78 -11.62 -0.82
C VAL A 106 10.59 -12.75 -1.43
N TYR A 107 10.09 -13.37 -2.50
CA TYR A 107 10.83 -14.43 -3.21
C TYR A 107 12.21 -13.95 -3.67
N HIS A 108 12.29 -12.77 -4.28
CA HIS A 108 13.56 -12.18 -4.71
C HIS A 108 14.49 -11.91 -3.51
N LEU A 109 13.98 -11.31 -2.45
CA LEU A 109 14.77 -10.96 -1.26
C LEU A 109 15.28 -12.20 -0.52
N LEU A 110 14.52 -13.28 -0.47
CA LEU A 110 14.96 -14.55 0.13
C LEU A 110 16.13 -15.19 -0.64
N GLN A 111 16.27 -14.86 -1.92
CA GLN A 111 17.41 -15.33 -2.72
C GLN A 111 18.65 -14.44 -2.62
N THR A 112 18.46 -13.14 -2.35
CA THR A 112 19.53 -12.14 -2.47
C THR A 112 19.97 -11.54 -1.13
N GLN A 113 19.16 -11.69 -0.08
CA GLN A 113 19.37 -11.06 1.22
C GLN A 113 19.43 -12.06 2.37
N ASN A 114 19.63 -11.57 3.59
CA ASN A 114 19.61 -12.39 4.79
C ASN A 114 18.18 -12.86 5.10
N ASN A 115 17.94 -14.16 4.96
CA ASN A 115 16.63 -14.79 5.15
C ASN A 115 16.02 -14.52 6.53
N ILE A 116 16.85 -14.48 7.60
CA ILE A 116 16.37 -14.21 8.97
C ILE A 116 15.78 -12.82 9.05
N LEU A 117 16.45 -11.82 8.48
CA LEU A 117 15.97 -10.43 8.46
C LEU A 117 14.63 -10.33 7.73
N ILE A 118 14.54 -10.92 6.54
CA ILE A 118 13.32 -10.88 5.71
C ILE A 118 12.14 -11.55 6.43
N ILE A 119 12.36 -12.74 7.01
CA ILE A 119 11.33 -13.46 7.77
C ILE A 119 10.88 -12.64 9.00
N SER A 120 11.82 -12.02 9.73
CA SER A 120 11.50 -11.19 10.89
C SER A 120 10.61 -10.00 10.52
N ILE A 121 10.93 -9.29 9.42
CA ILE A 121 10.13 -8.16 8.95
C ILE A 121 8.73 -8.64 8.50
N LEU A 122 8.64 -9.80 7.84
CA LEU A 122 7.35 -10.40 7.45
C LEU A 122 6.47 -10.70 8.66
N ILE A 123 7.05 -11.30 9.71
CA ILE A 123 6.31 -11.60 10.94
C ILE A 123 5.80 -10.31 11.58
N ILE A 124 6.63 -9.28 11.69
CA ILE A 124 6.25 -7.98 12.26
C ILE A 124 5.11 -7.34 11.43
N ALA A 125 5.24 -7.36 10.10
CA ALA A 125 4.21 -6.83 9.20
C ALA A 125 2.89 -7.60 9.34
N PHE A 126 2.96 -8.94 9.41
CA PHE A 126 1.78 -9.79 9.57
C PHE A 126 1.08 -9.55 10.91
N VAL A 127 1.83 -9.44 12.01
CA VAL A 127 1.28 -9.14 13.35
C VAL A 127 0.61 -7.77 13.34
N ALA A 128 1.24 -6.75 12.76
CA ALA A 128 0.66 -5.41 12.64
C ALA A 128 -0.62 -5.42 11.79
N PHE A 129 -0.66 -6.23 10.73
CA PHE A 129 -1.86 -6.40 9.91
C PHE A 129 -2.98 -7.11 10.66
N TYR A 130 -2.67 -8.20 11.34
CA TYR A 130 -3.65 -9.05 12.01
C TYR A 130 -4.25 -8.40 13.27
N ASP A 131 -3.48 -7.59 13.99
CA ASP A 131 -3.94 -6.91 15.22
C ASP A 131 -4.86 -5.71 14.95
N ASN A 132 -5.25 -5.46 13.71
CA ASN A 132 -6.21 -4.40 13.41
C ASN A 132 -7.64 -4.81 13.78
N ASP A 133 -8.39 -3.84 14.31
CA ASP A 133 -9.79 -4.07 14.70
C ASP A 133 -10.70 -3.93 13.47
N THR A 134 -11.29 -5.06 13.07
CA THR A 134 -12.24 -5.10 11.95
C THR A 134 -13.68 -4.71 12.35
N LYS A 135 -13.96 -4.53 13.66
CA LYS A 135 -15.31 -4.28 14.17
C LYS A 135 -15.88 -2.92 13.80
N TYR A 136 -15.02 -1.96 13.48
CA TYR A 136 -15.42 -0.58 13.15
C TYR A 136 -15.39 -0.27 11.66
N SER A 137 -15.27 -1.27 10.83
CA SER A 137 -15.28 -1.11 9.38
C SER A 137 -16.67 -0.69 8.90
N LEU A 138 -16.81 0.56 8.52
CA LEU A 138 -18.03 1.11 7.88
C LEU A 138 -18.29 0.52 6.49
N TYR A 139 -17.33 -0.19 5.93
CA TYR A 139 -17.38 -0.82 4.62
C TYR A 139 -16.99 -2.28 4.70
N PRO A 140 -17.64 -3.19 3.94
CA PRO A 140 -17.47 -4.64 4.05
C PRO A 140 -16.08 -5.17 3.65
N TYR A 141 -15.08 -4.33 3.49
CA TYR A 141 -13.69 -4.73 3.17
C TYR A 141 -12.67 -3.70 3.67
N HIS A 142 -13.10 -2.77 4.50
CA HIS A 142 -12.23 -1.75 5.07
C HIS A 142 -11.68 -2.24 6.40
N ILE A 143 -10.38 -2.23 6.55
CA ILE A 143 -9.70 -2.50 7.83
C ILE A 143 -9.51 -1.14 8.51
N SER A 144 -10.14 -0.95 9.66
CA SER A 144 -9.85 0.21 10.50
C SER A 144 -8.48 0.03 11.15
N TRP A 145 -7.51 0.79 10.69
CA TRP A 145 -6.15 0.69 11.16
C TRP A 145 -5.97 1.36 12.51
N LYS A 146 -5.43 0.62 13.49
CA LYS A 146 -4.81 1.25 14.66
C LYS A 146 -3.61 2.08 14.16
N PRO A 147 -3.42 3.33 14.62
CA PRO A 147 -2.37 4.21 14.08
C PRO A 147 -0.96 3.63 14.16
N SER A 148 -0.65 2.95 15.28
CA SER A 148 0.64 2.27 15.46
C SER A 148 0.83 1.14 14.43
N ASN A 149 -0.21 0.39 14.15
CA ASN A 149 -0.16 -0.75 13.23
C ASN A 149 -0.06 -0.29 11.78
N ALA A 150 -0.76 0.79 11.42
CA ALA A 150 -0.60 1.43 10.11
C ALA A 150 0.84 1.90 9.90
N LEU A 151 1.45 2.53 10.90
CA LEU A 151 2.85 2.97 10.82
C LEU A 151 3.80 1.79 10.64
N ILE A 152 3.67 0.75 11.46
CA ILE A 152 4.51 -0.46 11.38
C ILE A 152 4.35 -1.11 10.01
N TRP A 153 3.11 -1.26 9.53
CA TRP A 153 2.81 -1.82 8.22
C TRP A 153 3.48 -1.03 7.08
N HIS A 154 3.37 0.30 7.10
CA HIS A 154 3.98 1.16 6.08
C HIS A 154 5.52 1.10 6.14
N ILE A 155 6.12 1.07 7.35
CA ILE A 155 7.57 0.93 7.51
C ILE A 155 8.04 -0.41 6.93
N CYS A 156 7.42 -1.53 7.32
CA CYS A 156 7.80 -2.86 6.82
C CYS A 156 7.72 -2.94 5.29
N ASN A 157 6.62 -2.45 4.69
CA ASN A 157 6.48 -2.42 3.24
C ASN A 157 7.53 -1.54 2.57
N SER A 158 7.85 -0.39 3.17
CA SER A 158 8.87 0.51 2.64
C SER A 158 10.26 -0.10 2.69
N VAL A 159 10.59 -0.84 3.75
CA VAL A 159 11.87 -1.57 3.86
C VAL A 159 11.94 -2.66 2.80
N PHE A 160 10.89 -3.47 2.61
CA PHE A 160 10.86 -4.47 1.54
C PHE A 160 11.06 -3.87 0.16
N LEU A 161 10.33 -2.80 -0.14
CA LEU A 161 10.43 -2.12 -1.43
C LEU A 161 11.81 -1.50 -1.64
N PHE A 162 12.39 -0.89 -0.62
CA PHE A 162 13.73 -0.35 -0.67
C PHE A 162 14.77 -1.43 -0.98
N LEU A 163 14.77 -2.54 -0.24
CA LEU A 163 15.69 -3.65 -0.45
C LEU A 163 15.53 -4.32 -1.82
N TYR A 164 14.30 -4.35 -2.34
CA TYR A 164 14.00 -4.93 -3.66
C TYR A 164 14.46 -4.04 -4.81
N LEU A 165 14.47 -2.72 -4.64
CA LEU A 165 14.73 -1.74 -5.69
C LEU A 165 16.19 -1.25 -5.73
N GLN A 166 17.03 -1.71 -4.81
CA GLN A 166 18.50 -1.53 -4.86
C GLN A 166 19.17 -2.55 -5.77
#